data_2c829605189b61db0a80a1fbfc898135
#
_entry.id   2c829605189b61db0a80a1fbfc898135
#
_cell.length_a   1.000
_cell.length_b   1.000
_cell.length_c   1.000
_cell.angle_alpha   90.00
_cell.angle_beta   90.00
_cell.angle_gamma   90.00
#
_symmetry.space_group_name_H-M   'P 1'
#
loop_
_entity.id
_entity.type
_entity.pdbx_description
1 polymer ?
#
loop_
_entity_poly.entity_id
_entity_poly.type
_entity_poly.pdbx_seq_one_letter_code
_entity_poly.pdbx_strand_id
1 'polypeptide(L)'
;MARRPPAIGWAIGLICHKYCSLLSCFQVETASFVSFINLMNEINICPTRLWQHLAMKKIIPCILLALTFVGGTLWADETADNPATTETTATEENTAGDTNSDGDDTGATTEGDTPPSKIDSGDTAWILTASALVLFMTIPGLSFFYAGLVRKKNVLSVLMHCFALVCLMTVVWVAIGYSMAFSTDNDNGFIGGLSNAFASGLTQDSGNGIPDFAFFIFQMTFFIITPALMVGAFVERIKFSAMLWFTGLWAVIVYLPACHSVWAENGYFLKMGAVDLAGGIVVHITAGLGALVACIVLGPRKGYPQAQMMPHNLPMTVAGTGMLWVGWLGFNGGS
;
A
#
# COMPACT_ATOMS: atom_id res chain seq x y z
N MET A 1 -35.08 44.09 -9.24
CA MET A 1 -34.46 42.98 -10.00
C MET A 1 -33.01 42.83 -9.53
N ALA A 2 -32.76 41.98 -8.54
CA ALA A 2 -31.44 41.71 -8.04
C ALA A 2 -30.89 40.46 -8.77
N ARG A 3 -29.80 40.62 -9.51
CA ARG A 3 -29.10 39.53 -10.21
C ARG A 3 -28.36 38.67 -9.20
N ARG A 4 -28.63 37.35 -9.19
CA ARG A 4 -27.84 36.36 -8.42
C ARG A 4 -26.44 36.25 -9.03
N PRO A 5 -25.36 36.18 -8.25
CA PRO A 5 -24.03 35.92 -8.77
C PRO A 5 -23.91 34.46 -9.28
N PRO A 6 -23.07 34.18 -10.27
CA PRO A 6 -22.98 32.88 -10.91
C PRO A 6 -22.39 31.83 -9.96
N ALA A 7 -22.94 30.61 -10.04
CA ALA A 7 -22.61 29.43 -9.23
C ALA A 7 -21.13 28.99 -9.27
N ILE A 8 -20.33 29.53 -10.17
CA ILE A 8 -18.91 29.20 -10.39
C ILE A 8 -18.03 29.65 -9.22
N GLY A 9 -18.36 30.73 -8.52
CA GLY A 9 -17.57 31.24 -7.39
C GLY A 9 -17.58 30.33 -6.15
N TRP A 10 -18.66 29.56 -5.93
CA TRP A 10 -18.76 28.63 -4.81
C TRP A 10 -17.98 27.32 -5.05
N ALA A 11 -17.94 26.86 -6.28
CA ALA A 11 -17.18 25.67 -6.66
C ALA A 11 -15.66 25.91 -6.52
N ILE A 12 -15.17 27.08 -6.93
CA ILE A 12 -13.75 27.43 -6.82
C ILE A 12 -13.35 27.62 -5.34
N GLY A 13 -14.19 28.19 -4.51
CA GLY A 13 -13.94 28.32 -3.07
C GLY A 13 -13.85 26.97 -2.33
N LEU A 14 -14.72 26.02 -2.65
CA LEU A 14 -14.70 24.66 -2.09
C LEU A 14 -13.46 23.86 -2.57
N ILE A 15 -13.09 24.02 -3.83
CA ILE A 15 -11.89 23.41 -4.41
C ILE A 15 -10.63 23.97 -3.74
N CYS A 16 -10.52 25.30 -3.58
CA CYS A 16 -9.40 25.94 -2.90
C CYS A 16 -9.27 25.52 -1.42
N HIS A 17 -10.39 25.37 -0.71
CA HIS A 17 -10.39 24.95 0.70
C HIS A 17 -9.98 23.46 0.84
N LYS A 18 -10.43 22.56 -0.05
CA LYS A 18 -9.99 21.16 -0.09
C LYS A 18 -8.51 21.03 -0.46
N TYR A 19 -8.03 21.80 -1.42
CA TYR A 19 -6.60 21.77 -1.79
C TYR A 19 -5.69 22.41 -0.73
N CYS A 20 -6.16 23.41 0.00
CA CYS A 20 -5.38 24.03 1.09
C CYS A 20 -5.22 23.08 2.29
N SER A 21 -6.24 22.27 2.62
CA SER A 21 -6.14 21.25 3.68
C SER A 21 -5.24 20.06 3.26
N LEU A 22 -5.27 19.67 1.98
CA LEU A 22 -4.34 18.66 1.43
C LEU A 22 -2.89 19.16 1.44
N LEU A 23 -2.65 20.42 1.06
CA LEU A 23 -1.32 21.02 1.08
C LEU A 23 -0.78 21.21 2.50
N SER A 24 -1.61 21.53 3.49
CA SER A 24 -1.18 21.62 4.89
C SER A 24 -0.84 20.24 5.49
N CYS A 25 -1.56 19.18 5.12
CA CYS A 25 -1.22 17.81 5.50
C CYS A 25 0.13 17.37 4.89
N PHE A 26 0.37 17.72 3.62
CA PHE A 26 1.65 17.46 2.95
C PHE A 26 2.82 18.30 3.49
N GLN A 27 2.57 19.49 4.03
CA GLN A 27 3.61 20.30 4.68
C GLN A 27 4.13 19.65 5.98
N VAL A 28 3.30 18.93 6.72
CA VAL A 28 3.73 18.18 7.90
C VAL A 28 4.61 16.99 7.50
N GLU A 29 4.25 16.28 6.44
CA GLU A 29 5.07 15.16 5.92
C GLU A 29 6.40 15.65 5.31
N THR A 30 6.39 16.79 4.59
CA THR A 30 7.63 17.36 4.04
C THR A 30 8.57 17.87 5.13
N ALA A 31 8.04 18.44 6.23
CA ALA A 31 8.86 18.85 7.38
C ALA A 31 9.49 17.63 8.09
N SER A 32 8.74 16.55 8.27
CA SER A 32 9.26 15.28 8.80
C SER A 32 10.31 14.66 7.88
N PHE A 33 10.09 14.75 6.55
CA PHE A 33 11.03 14.26 5.55
C PHE A 33 12.32 15.10 5.47
N VAL A 34 12.23 16.42 5.61
CA VAL A 34 13.41 17.32 5.70
C VAL A 34 14.19 17.03 6.98
N SER A 35 13.52 16.80 8.10
CA SER A 35 14.16 16.39 9.36
C SER A 35 14.85 15.02 9.24
N PHE A 36 14.24 14.09 8.50
CA PHE A 36 14.85 12.79 8.18
C PHE A 36 16.11 12.95 7.30
N ILE A 37 16.08 13.80 6.28
CA ILE A 37 17.26 14.11 5.45
C ILE A 37 18.37 14.73 6.30
N ASN A 38 18.03 15.62 7.23
CA ASN A 38 19.01 16.24 8.14
C ASN A 38 19.61 15.20 9.09
N LEU A 39 18.81 14.29 9.63
CA LEU A 39 19.29 13.15 10.43
C LEU A 39 20.23 12.23 9.64
N MET A 40 19.90 11.96 8.37
CA MET A 40 20.75 11.17 7.46
C MET A 40 22.08 11.87 7.14
N ASN A 41 22.12 13.21 7.18
CA ASN A 41 23.32 14.01 7.03
C ASN A 41 24.21 13.95 8.28
N GLU A 42 23.63 14.03 9.46
CA GLU A 42 24.38 13.93 10.73
C GLU A 42 25.04 12.56 10.91
N ILE A 43 24.39 11.50 10.37
CA ILE A 43 24.94 10.13 10.42
C ILE A 43 26.01 9.90 9.31
N ASN A 44 26.38 10.95 8.55
CA ASN A 44 27.44 10.90 7.52
C ASN A 44 27.20 9.89 6.38
N ILE A 45 25.93 9.67 6.01
CA ILE A 45 25.51 8.73 4.97
C ILE A 45 25.61 9.34 3.57
N CYS A 46 25.67 10.69 3.47
CA CYS A 46 25.72 11.42 2.20
C CYS A 46 27.00 12.23 2.04
N PRO A 47 27.83 12.02 1.00
CA PRO A 47 29.19 12.54 0.92
C PRO A 47 29.37 13.96 0.36
N THR A 48 28.34 14.68 -0.10
CA THR A 48 28.57 16.04 -0.67
C THR A 48 27.38 17.00 -0.52
N ARG A 49 27.64 18.18 0.08
CA ARG A 49 26.67 19.30 0.23
C ARG A 49 26.13 19.84 -1.11
N LEU A 50 26.87 19.71 -2.20
CA LEU A 50 26.46 20.17 -3.53
C LEU A 50 25.27 19.39 -4.09
N TRP A 51 25.23 18.08 -3.83
CA TRP A 51 24.13 17.21 -4.25
C TRP A 51 22.84 17.49 -3.48
N GLN A 52 22.92 17.89 -2.23
CA GLN A 52 21.76 18.22 -1.40
C GLN A 52 21.00 19.44 -1.96
N HIS A 53 21.72 20.47 -2.38
CA HIS A 53 21.10 21.68 -2.93
C HIS A 53 20.46 21.44 -4.32
N LEU A 54 21.07 20.55 -5.12
CA LEU A 54 20.54 20.15 -6.43
C LEU A 54 19.37 19.18 -6.29
N ALA A 55 19.42 18.27 -5.33
CA ALA A 55 18.35 17.31 -5.04
C ALA A 55 17.09 18.03 -4.56
N MET A 56 17.20 18.98 -3.62
CA MET A 56 16.05 19.76 -3.15
C MET A 56 15.39 20.58 -4.26
N LYS A 57 16.16 21.21 -5.15
CA LYS A 57 15.62 21.95 -6.30
C LYS A 57 14.94 21.05 -7.35
N LYS A 58 15.26 19.75 -7.40
CA LYS A 58 14.69 18.79 -8.35
C LYS A 58 13.54 17.96 -7.75
N ILE A 59 13.56 17.73 -6.45
CA ILE A 59 12.53 16.92 -5.75
C ILE A 59 11.19 17.66 -5.71
N ILE A 60 11.18 18.94 -5.38
CA ILE A 60 9.96 19.74 -5.26
C ILE A 60 9.13 19.75 -6.56
N PRO A 61 9.69 20.03 -7.75
CA PRO A 61 8.91 19.97 -8.98
C PRO A 61 8.49 18.55 -9.37
N CYS A 62 9.27 17.50 -9.04
CA CYS A 62 8.87 16.11 -9.30
C CYS A 62 7.71 15.67 -8.41
N ILE A 63 7.70 16.07 -7.14
CA ILE A 63 6.57 15.82 -6.22
C ILE A 63 5.32 16.58 -6.70
N LEU A 64 5.46 17.84 -7.10
CA LEU A 64 4.38 18.64 -7.68
C LEU A 64 3.84 18.03 -8.98
N LEU A 65 4.73 17.53 -9.85
CA LEU A 65 4.33 16.85 -11.10
C LEU A 65 3.61 15.52 -10.83
N ALA A 66 4.05 14.75 -9.84
CA ALA A 66 3.39 13.50 -9.43
C ALA A 66 2.00 13.77 -8.84
N LEU A 67 1.84 14.85 -8.07
CA LEU A 67 0.57 15.27 -7.50
C LEU A 67 -0.44 15.74 -8.58
N THR A 68 0.03 16.41 -9.64
CA THR A 68 -0.82 16.80 -10.77
C THR A 68 -1.25 15.59 -11.60
N PHE A 69 -0.43 14.55 -11.68
CA PHE A 69 -0.76 13.32 -12.39
C PHE A 69 -1.80 12.46 -11.63
N VAL A 70 -1.69 12.40 -10.31
CA VAL A 70 -2.70 11.74 -9.44
C VAL A 70 -4.03 12.49 -9.46
N GLY A 71 -4.00 13.82 -9.45
CA GLY A 71 -5.21 14.66 -9.57
C GLY A 71 -5.88 14.55 -10.94
N GLY A 72 -5.12 14.31 -12.01
CA GLY A 72 -5.63 14.17 -13.38
C GLY A 72 -6.37 12.85 -13.63
N THR A 73 -5.95 11.77 -13.01
CA THR A 73 -6.61 10.46 -13.14
C THR A 73 -7.93 10.35 -12.36
N LEU A 74 -8.08 11.14 -11.28
CA LEU A 74 -9.33 11.21 -10.52
C LEU A 74 -10.43 12.04 -11.23
N TRP A 75 -10.09 12.79 -12.28
CA TRP A 75 -11.05 13.63 -13.01
C TRP A 75 -11.52 13.05 -14.35
N ALA A 76 -10.93 11.96 -14.81
CA ALA A 76 -11.24 11.36 -16.11
C ALA A 76 -12.44 10.38 -16.09
N ASP A 77 -13.01 10.05 -14.91
CA ASP A 77 -14.01 8.99 -14.77
C ASP A 77 -15.45 9.49 -14.46
N GLU A 78 -15.70 10.80 -14.51
CA GLU A 78 -17.02 11.37 -14.18
C GLU A 78 -17.91 11.72 -15.41
N THR A 79 -17.54 11.25 -16.61
CA THR A 79 -18.36 11.39 -17.81
C THR A 79 -18.47 10.10 -18.61
N ALA A 80 -19.01 9.04 -18.02
CA ALA A 80 -19.51 7.89 -18.76
C ALA A 80 -21.00 7.75 -18.48
N ASP A 81 -21.78 8.06 -19.51
CA ASP A 81 -23.22 7.99 -19.62
C ASP A 81 -23.83 6.68 -19.11
N ASN A 82 -24.92 6.83 -18.41
CA ASN A 82 -25.84 5.79 -18.00
C ASN A 82 -26.79 5.43 -19.17
N PRO A 83 -26.76 4.24 -19.76
CA PRO A 83 -27.81 3.83 -20.68
C PRO A 83 -28.94 3.13 -19.93
N ALA A 84 -30.12 3.59 -20.26
CA ALA A 84 -31.42 3.23 -19.78
C ALA A 84 -31.72 1.73 -19.72
N THR A 85 -32.41 1.38 -18.64
CA THR A 85 -33.24 0.18 -18.43
C THR A 85 -34.16 -0.11 -19.62
N THR A 86 -34.09 -1.33 -20.15
CA THR A 86 -35.16 -1.92 -20.92
C THR A 86 -35.69 -3.13 -20.18
N GLU A 87 -36.92 -2.98 -19.70
CA GLU A 87 -37.74 -4.06 -19.18
C GLU A 87 -38.04 -5.07 -20.30
N THR A 88 -37.90 -6.36 -19.98
CA THR A 88 -38.56 -7.40 -20.79
C THR A 88 -39.27 -8.34 -19.83
N THR A 89 -40.57 -8.17 -19.85
CA THR A 89 -41.60 -9.06 -19.32
C THR A 89 -41.57 -10.40 -20.06
N ALA A 90 -41.59 -11.52 -19.32
CA ALA A 90 -42.10 -12.77 -19.84
C ALA A 90 -42.75 -13.55 -18.69
N THR A 91 -43.98 -13.87 -18.96
CA THR A 91 -45.07 -14.44 -18.21
C THR A 91 -44.97 -15.97 -18.11
N GLU A 92 -45.49 -16.51 -16.99
CA GLU A 92 -46.26 -17.79 -16.79
C GLU A 92 -45.53 -19.12 -17.03
N GLU A 93 -45.68 -20.12 -16.18
CA GLU A 93 -46.93 -20.85 -15.89
C GLU A 93 -46.80 -21.79 -14.64
N ASN A 94 -47.96 -21.96 -13.97
CA ASN A 94 -48.34 -22.78 -12.85
C ASN A 94 -47.94 -24.28 -12.87
N THR A 95 -47.75 -24.82 -11.69
CA THR A 95 -48.62 -25.94 -11.25
C THR A 95 -48.56 -26.18 -9.72
N ALA A 96 -49.75 -26.51 -9.20
CA ALA A 96 -50.13 -26.64 -7.80
C ALA A 96 -49.74 -27.97 -7.17
N GLY A 97 -49.73 -27.97 -5.82
CA GLY A 97 -49.69 -29.21 -5.00
C GLY A 97 -49.59 -28.91 -3.50
N ASP A 98 -50.65 -28.71 -2.92
CA ASP A 98 -51.35 -28.88 -1.65
C ASP A 98 -50.61 -29.70 -0.55
N THR A 99 -50.56 -29.19 0.69
CA THR A 99 -51.25 -29.67 1.92
C THR A 99 -50.70 -29.00 3.19
N ASN A 100 -51.66 -28.47 3.96
CA ASN A 100 -51.77 -28.02 5.34
C ASN A 100 -50.77 -28.51 6.39
N SER A 101 -50.37 -27.55 7.31
CA SER A 101 -50.81 -27.65 8.72
C SER A 101 -50.50 -26.36 9.49
N ASP A 102 -51.48 -25.97 10.33
CA ASP A 102 -51.57 -24.83 11.21
C ASP A 102 -50.46 -24.76 12.27
N GLY A 103 -50.09 -23.52 12.64
CA GLY A 103 -49.29 -23.21 13.81
C GLY A 103 -49.10 -21.68 13.95
N ASP A 104 -50.10 -21.06 14.60
CA ASP A 104 -50.09 -19.70 15.10
C ASP A 104 -48.94 -19.48 16.11
N ASP A 105 -48.05 -18.53 15.87
CA ASP A 105 -47.36 -17.84 16.95
C ASP A 105 -46.90 -16.42 16.50
N THR A 106 -47.51 -15.45 17.13
CA THR A 106 -47.19 -14.03 17.07
C THR A 106 -45.92 -13.74 17.86
N GLY A 107 -44.81 -13.50 17.15
CA GLY A 107 -43.54 -13.12 17.75
C GLY A 107 -42.96 -11.87 17.05
N ALA A 108 -42.85 -10.84 17.84
CA ALA A 108 -42.35 -9.52 17.47
C ALA A 108 -41.03 -9.56 16.71
N THR A 109 -40.96 -8.83 15.60
CA THR A 109 -39.73 -8.51 14.88
C THR A 109 -38.84 -7.62 15.74
N THR A 110 -37.84 -8.20 16.38
CA THR A 110 -36.67 -7.49 16.91
C THR A 110 -35.67 -7.27 15.77
N GLU A 111 -35.32 -6.02 15.53
CA GLU A 111 -34.26 -5.63 14.60
C GLU A 111 -32.93 -6.27 15.00
N GLY A 112 -32.24 -6.87 14.03
CA GLY A 112 -30.79 -6.82 13.92
C GLY A 112 -29.92 -7.79 14.67
N ASP A 113 -30.20 -9.09 14.62
CA ASP A 113 -29.15 -10.10 14.79
C ASP A 113 -28.81 -10.73 13.42
N THR A 114 -27.93 -10.06 12.66
CA THR A 114 -27.16 -10.77 11.66
C THR A 114 -26.29 -11.79 12.41
N PRO A 115 -26.45 -13.08 12.17
CA PRO A 115 -25.59 -14.07 12.83
C PRO A 115 -24.12 -13.74 12.50
N PRO A 116 -23.19 -13.88 13.47
CA PRO A 116 -21.77 -13.64 13.22
C PRO A 116 -21.36 -14.44 11.98
N SER A 117 -20.65 -13.79 11.05
CA SER A 117 -20.26 -14.42 9.78
C SER A 117 -19.39 -15.63 10.12
N LYS A 118 -19.90 -16.81 9.82
CA LYS A 118 -19.17 -18.06 10.07
C LYS A 118 -17.90 -18.05 9.22
N ILE A 119 -16.74 -18.35 9.82
CA ILE A 119 -15.46 -18.48 9.11
C ILE A 119 -15.65 -19.41 7.91
N ASP A 120 -15.31 -18.91 6.72
CA ASP A 120 -15.28 -19.70 5.49
C ASP A 120 -13.93 -20.39 5.36
N SER A 121 -13.96 -21.72 5.23
CA SER A 121 -12.73 -22.52 5.10
C SER A 121 -12.07 -22.35 3.74
N GLY A 122 -12.82 -22.06 2.68
CA GLY A 122 -12.30 -21.81 1.33
C GLY A 122 -11.55 -20.47 1.28
N ASP A 123 -12.16 -19.41 1.79
CA ASP A 123 -11.54 -18.09 1.89
C ASP A 123 -10.30 -18.11 2.78
N THR A 124 -10.37 -18.81 3.92
CA THR A 124 -9.21 -19.00 4.80
C THR A 124 -8.06 -19.72 4.10
N ALA A 125 -8.35 -20.84 3.42
CA ALA A 125 -7.33 -21.59 2.67
C ALA A 125 -6.74 -20.75 1.53
N TRP A 126 -7.58 -19.97 0.86
CA TRP A 126 -7.13 -19.09 -0.22
C TRP A 126 -6.23 -17.97 0.30
N ILE A 127 -6.59 -17.27 1.38
CA ILE A 127 -5.78 -16.17 1.92
C ILE A 127 -4.43 -16.66 2.45
N LEU A 128 -4.37 -17.86 3.06
CA LEU A 128 -3.11 -18.46 3.48
C LEU A 128 -2.23 -18.85 2.29
N THR A 129 -2.82 -19.38 1.22
CA THR A 129 -2.12 -19.67 -0.03
C THR A 129 -1.62 -18.39 -0.68
N ALA A 130 -2.45 -17.36 -0.75
CA ALA A 130 -2.09 -16.04 -1.28
C ALA A 130 -0.94 -15.42 -0.47
N SER A 131 -0.95 -15.54 0.86
CA SER A 131 0.15 -15.08 1.73
C SER A 131 1.48 -15.76 1.39
N ALA A 132 1.47 -17.08 1.17
CA ALA A 132 2.65 -17.83 0.75
C ALA A 132 3.13 -17.36 -0.64
N LEU A 133 2.23 -17.14 -1.58
CA LEU A 133 2.54 -16.65 -2.93
C LEU A 133 3.14 -15.24 -2.90
N VAL A 134 2.62 -14.32 -2.08
CA VAL A 134 3.17 -12.97 -1.94
C VAL A 134 4.54 -12.99 -1.26
N LEU A 135 4.74 -13.83 -0.25
CA LEU A 135 6.07 -14.00 0.35
C LEU A 135 7.07 -14.58 -0.68
N PHE A 136 6.64 -15.52 -1.51
CA PHE A 136 7.42 -16.05 -2.62
C PHE A 136 7.80 -14.99 -3.66
N MET A 137 6.98 -13.93 -3.85
CA MET A 137 7.37 -12.79 -4.66
C MET A 137 8.61 -12.08 -4.10
N THR A 138 8.72 -11.92 -2.79
CA THR A 138 9.86 -11.25 -2.16
C THR A 138 11.08 -12.17 -2.14
N ILE A 139 10.90 -13.41 -1.70
CA ILE A 139 11.91 -14.47 -1.67
C ILE A 139 11.32 -15.72 -2.34
N PRO A 140 11.83 -16.14 -3.50
CA PRO A 140 13.01 -15.70 -4.24
C PRO A 140 12.74 -14.70 -5.37
N GLY A 141 11.49 -14.38 -5.72
CA GLY A 141 11.13 -13.66 -6.93
C GLY A 141 11.90 -12.34 -7.10
N LEU A 142 11.66 -11.37 -6.23
CA LEU A 142 12.26 -10.04 -6.31
C LEU A 142 13.78 -10.07 -6.09
N SER A 143 14.24 -10.95 -5.20
CA SER A 143 15.66 -11.11 -4.92
C SER A 143 16.44 -11.60 -6.16
N PHE A 144 15.92 -12.58 -6.89
CA PHE A 144 16.53 -13.07 -8.14
C PHE A 144 16.39 -12.06 -9.28
N PHE A 145 15.25 -11.37 -9.37
CA PHE A 145 15.05 -10.31 -10.34
C PHE A 145 16.14 -9.25 -10.26
N TYR A 146 16.34 -8.65 -9.09
CA TYR A 146 17.38 -7.64 -8.90
C TYR A 146 18.79 -8.22 -8.92
N ALA A 147 19.01 -9.40 -8.36
CA ALA A 147 20.33 -10.04 -8.33
C ALA A 147 20.88 -10.31 -9.74
N GLY A 148 20.03 -10.65 -10.70
CA GLY A 148 20.44 -10.84 -12.10
C GLY A 148 20.81 -9.54 -12.81
N LEU A 149 20.24 -8.39 -12.39
CA LEU A 149 20.47 -7.07 -13.00
C LEU A 149 21.73 -6.36 -12.49
N VAL A 150 22.25 -6.72 -11.33
CA VAL A 150 23.44 -6.09 -10.76
C VAL A 150 24.73 -6.75 -11.27
N ARG A 151 25.88 -6.13 -10.96
CA ARG A 151 27.19 -6.74 -11.26
C ARG A 151 27.42 -7.99 -10.41
N LYS A 152 28.10 -9.00 -10.93
CA LYS A 152 28.36 -10.31 -10.30
C LYS A 152 28.80 -10.20 -8.83
N LYS A 153 29.67 -9.26 -8.49
CA LYS A 153 30.18 -9.06 -7.13
C LYS A 153 29.13 -8.59 -6.12
N ASN A 154 27.99 -8.10 -6.57
CA ASN A 154 26.94 -7.52 -5.72
C ASN A 154 25.69 -8.42 -5.61
N VAL A 155 25.69 -9.58 -6.23
CA VAL A 155 24.57 -10.55 -6.21
C VAL A 155 24.19 -10.91 -4.80
N LEU A 156 25.16 -11.38 -4.00
CA LEU A 156 24.91 -11.78 -2.61
C LEU A 156 24.40 -10.60 -1.76
N SER A 157 24.91 -9.39 -2.02
CA SER A 157 24.43 -8.19 -1.32
C SER A 157 22.95 -7.94 -1.57
N VAL A 158 22.47 -8.11 -2.81
CA VAL A 158 21.04 -7.95 -3.15
C VAL A 158 20.19 -9.00 -2.46
N LEU A 159 20.61 -10.28 -2.54
CA LEU A 159 19.90 -11.37 -1.87
C LEU A 159 19.79 -11.10 -0.36
N MET A 160 20.90 -10.65 0.26
CA MET A 160 20.92 -10.30 1.69
C MET A 160 20.06 -9.07 2.02
N HIS A 161 19.97 -8.07 1.13
CA HIS A 161 19.05 -6.94 1.31
C HIS A 161 17.60 -7.43 1.38
N CYS A 162 17.16 -8.21 0.40
CA CYS A 162 15.79 -8.72 0.38
C CYS A 162 15.48 -9.60 1.60
N PHE A 163 16.40 -10.52 1.95
CA PHE A 163 16.22 -11.41 3.09
C PHE A 163 16.19 -10.66 4.43
N ALA A 164 17.09 -9.70 4.63
CA ALA A 164 17.11 -8.87 5.83
C ALA A 164 15.87 -8.01 5.98
N LEU A 165 15.30 -7.53 4.86
CA LEU A 165 14.03 -6.81 4.86
C LEU A 165 12.87 -7.69 5.31
N VAL A 166 12.80 -8.94 4.85
CA VAL A 166 11.78 -9.88 5.35
C VAL A 166 11.87 -10.02 6.86
N CYS A 167 13.07 -10.25 7.41
CA CYS A 167 13.25 -10.39 8.84
C CYS A 167 12.89 -9.11 9.62
N LEU A 168 13.40 -7.96 9.18
CA LEU A 168 13.15 -6.68 9.84
C LEU A 168 11.68 -6.31 9.83
N MET A 169 11.04 -6.38 8.65
CA MET A 169 9.64 -6.00 8.51
C MET A 169 8.71 -6.93 9.27
N THR A 170 8.98 -8.24 9.30
CA THR A 170 8.23 -9.19 10.13
C THR A 170 8.26 -8.78 11.60
N VAL A 171 9.44 -8.47 12.14
CA VAL A 171 9.57 -8.04 13.55
C VAL A 171 8.82 -6.73 13.80
N VAL A 172 8.98 -5.74 12.93
CA VAL A 172 8.29 -4.44 13.06
C VAL A 172 6.77 -4.62 12.94
N TRP A 173 6.30 -5.48 12.03
CA TRP A 173 4.88 -5.75 11.85
C TRP A 173 4.24 -6.37 13.09
N VAL A 174 4.86 -7.40 13.65
CA VAL A 174 4.40 -8.05 14.88
C VAL A 174 4.42 -7.08 16.06
N ALA A 175 5.48 -6.28 16.20
CA ALA A 175 5.63 -5.40 17.34
C ALA A 175 4.61 -4.23 17.34
N ILE A 176 4.49 -3.52 16.25
CA ILE A 176 3.68 -2.29 16.17
C ILE A 176 2.94 -2.12 14.84
N GLY A 177 3.45 -2.71 13.75
CA GLY A 177 3.02 -2.41 12.39
C GLY A 177 1.54 -2.70 12.15
N TYR A 178 1.07 -3.89 12.55
CA TYR A 178 -0.33 -4.25 12.40
C TYR A 178 -1.26 -3.31 13.18
N SER A 179 -0.90 -3.01 14.42
CA SER A 179 -1.69 -2.11 15.25
C SER A 179 -1.80 -0.71 14.64
N MET A 180 -0.67 -0.13 14.22
CA MET A 180 -0.66 1.20 13.60
C MET A 180 -1.37 1.23 12.24
N ALA A 181 -1.45 0.08 11.52
CA ALA A 181 -2.13 -0.01 10.24
C ALA A 181 -3.65 -0.19 10.38
N PHE A 182 -4.13 -1.01 11.32
CA PHE A 182 -5.53 -1.47 11.35
C PHE A 182 -6.28 -1.24 12.66
N SER A 183 -5.63 -0.73 13.71
CA SER A 183 -6.35 -0.39 14.94
C SER A 183 -7.21 0.86 14.74
N THR A 184 -8.41 0.85 15.31
CA THR A 184 -9.41 1.92 15.20
C THR A 184 -9.49 2.79 16.44
N ASP A 185 -8.61 2.59 17.42
CA ASP A 185 -8.56 3.33 18.69
C ASP A 185 -8.04 4.78 18.57
N ASN A 186 -7.71 5.22 17.36
CA ASN A 186 -7.30 6.58 17.06
C ASN A 186 -8.15 7.17 15.91
N ASP A 187 -8.91 8.22 16.18
CA ASP A 187 -9.87 8.82 15.24
C ASP A 187 -9.25 9.74 14.18
N ASN A 188 -7.93 9.90 14.14
CA ASN A 188 -7.28 10.83 13.20
C ASN A 188 -7.34 10.42 11.72
N GLY A 189 -7.66 9.16 11.43
CA GLY A 189 -7.78 8.61 10.07
C GLY A 189 -6.47 8.44 9.29
N PHE A 190 -5.31 8.78 9.85
CA PHE A 190 -4.00 8.66 9.20
C PHE A 190 -3.13 7.57 9.81
N ILE A 191 -3.35 7.23 11.06
CA ILE A 191 -2.57 6.20 11.76
C ILE A 191 -3.39 5.61 12.90
N GLY A 192 -3.36 4.29 13.05
CA GLY A 192 -3.98 3.60 14.17
C GLY A 192 -3.20 3.76 15.47
N GLY A 193 -3.78 3.28 16.56
CA GLY A 193 -3.14 3.25 17.87
C GLY A 193 -2.28 2.01 18.08
N LEU A 194 -2.08 1.65 19.36
CA LEU A 194 -1.25 0.52 19.75
C LEU A 194 -2.01 -0.59 20.49
N SER A 195 -3.34 -0.59 20.43
CA SER A 195 -4.20 -1.57 21.10
C SER A 195 -3.90 -3.02 20.70
N ASN A 196 -3.55 -3.23 19.42
CA ASN A 196 -3.23 -4.54 18.85
C ASN A 196 -1.71 -4.80 18.74
N ALA A 197 -0.87 -4.03 19.47
CA ALA A 197 0.56 -4.24 19.48
C ALA A 197 0.93 -5.66 19.94
N PHE A 198 1.98 -6.23 19.37
CA PHE A 198 2.42 -7.62 19.59
C PHE A 198 1.33 -8.65 19.25
N ALA A 199 0.47 -8.33 18.26
CA ALA A 199 -0.66 -9.16 17.86
C ALA A 199 -1.67 -9.44 19.01
N SER A 200 -1.70 -8.56 20.02
CA SER A 200 -2.70 -8.62 21.09
C SER A 200 -4.08 -8.29 20.55
N GLY A 201 -5.12 -8.94 21.07
CA GLY A 201 -6.49 -8.67 20.62
C GLY A 201 -6.92 -9.35 19.31
N LEU A 202 -6.02 -10.07 18.62
CA LEU A 202 -6.40 -10.88 17.47
C LEU A 202 -7.22 -12.10 17.93
N THR A 203 -8.36 -12.32 17.26
CA THR A 203 -9.29 -13.39 17.56
C THR A 203 -9.31 -14.42 16.44
N GLN A 204 -9.95 -15.57 16.67
CA GLN A 204 -10.19 -16.53 15.60
C GLN A 204 -11.36 -16.13 14.72
N ASP A 205 -12.28 -15.31 15.23
CA ASP A 205 -13.49 -14.92 14.54
C ASP A 205 -13.67 -13.39 14.67
N SER A 206 -13.30 -12.67 13.63
CA SER A 206 -13.47 -11.21 13.52
C SER A 206 -14.81 -10.80 12.89
N GLY A 207 -15.67 -11.76 12.55
CA GLY A 207 -16.89 -11.47 11.80
C GLY A 207 -16.69 -11.21 10.29
N ASN A 208 -15.47 -11.27 9.78
CA ASN A 208 -15.13 -10.97 8.36
C ASN A 208 -15.02 -12.21 7.46
N GLY A 209 -15.43 -13.38 7.93
CA GLY A 209 -15.38 -14.62 7.16
C GLY A 209 -14.02 -15.31 7.13
N ILE A 210 -12.95 -14.65 7.57
CA ILE A 210 -11.59 -15.21 7.71
C ILE A 210 -11.04 -14.93 9.11
N PRO A 211 -10.15 -15.81 9.67
CA PRO A 211 -9.49 -15.55 10.94
C PRO A 211 -8.61 -14.30 10.90
N ASP A 212 -8.59 -13.51 11.99
CA ASP A 212 -7.71 -12.33 12.10
C ASP A 212 -6.25 -12.66 11.85
N PHE A 213 -5.77 -13.81 12.31
CA PHE A 213 -4.39 -14.25 12.06
C PHE A 213 -4.10 -14.50 10.58
N ALA A 214 -5.07 -14.96 9.79
CA ALA A 214 -4.91 -15.15 8.35
C ALA A 214 -4.79 -13.77 7.65
N PHE A 215 -5.65 -12.82 8.02
CA PHE A 215 -5.55 -11.43 7.56
C PHE A 215 -4.25 -10.76 8.00
N PHE A 216 -3.86 -10.92 9.27
CA PHE A 216 -2.59 -10.41 9.81
C PHE A 216 -1.38 -10.87 9.00
N ILE A 217 -1.28 -12.17 8.70
CA ILE A 217 -0.17 -12.74 7.92
C ILE A 217 -0.22 -12.23 6.48
N PHE A 218 -1.39 -12.15 5.87
CA PHE A 218 -1.54 -11.65 4.51
C PHE A 218 -1.06 -10.20 4.40
N GLN A 219 -1.53 -9.32 5.26
CA GLN A 219 -1.12 -7.92 5.29
C GLN A 219 0.37 -7.73 5.64
N MET A 220 0.94 -8.60 6.48
CA MET A 220 2.37 -8.63 6.75
C MET A 220 3.19 -8.81 5.47
N THR A 221 2.73 -9.64 4.54
CA THR A 221 3.46 -9.87 3.28
C THR A 221 3.52 -8.62 2.39
N PHE A 222 2.50 -7.77 2.42
CA PHE A 222 2.50 -6.45 1.76
C PHE A 222 3.46 -5.47 2.44
N PHE A 223 3.49 -5.45 3.76
CA PHE A 223 4.44 -4.65 4.52
C PHE A 223 5.88 -5.05 4.26
N ILE A 224 6.15 -6.34 4.02
CA ILE A 224 7.46 -6.88 3.69
C ILE A 224 7.89 -6.49 2.27
N ILE A 225 7.02 -6.71 1.27
CA ILE A 225 7.40 -6.54 -0.14
C ILE A 225 7.59 -5.07 -0.50
N THR A 226 6.85 -4.15 0.11
CA THR A 226 6.86 -2.74 -0.26
C THR A 226 8.26 -2.10 -0.15
N PRO A 227 8.98 -2.16 0.97
CA PRO A 227 10.36 -1.66 1.01
C PRO A 227 11.33 -2.51 0.18
N ALA A 228 11.03 -3.79 -0.06
CA ALA A 228 11.84 -4.63 -0.93
C ALA A 228 11.79 -4.18 -2.39
N LEU A 229 10.67 -3.63 -2.87
CA LEU A 229 10.57 -3.02 -4.20
C LEU A 229 11.54 -1.85 -4.41
N MET A 230 11.92 -1.15 -3.36
CA MET A 230 12.90 -0.05 -3.43
C MET A 230 14.35 -0.51 -3.58
N VAL A 231 14.67 -1.80 -3.34
CA VAL A 231 16.05 -2.33 -3.34
C VAL A 231 16.77 -1.99 -4.66
N GLY A 232 16.09 -2.13 -5.80
CA GLY A 232 16.66 -1.78 -7.10
C GLY A 232 17.14 -0.34 -7.23
N ALA A 233 16.54 0.59 -6.49
CA ALA A 233 16.89 2.02 -6.54
C ALA A 233 18.19 2.34 -5.79
N PHE A 234 18.54 1.61 -4.75
CA PHE A 234 19.69 1.91 -3.90
C PHE A 234 20.78 0.82 -3.86
N VAL A 235 20.54 -0.33 -4.47
CA VAL A 235 21.53 -1.40 -4.58
C VAL A 235 22.83 -0.90 -5.23
N GLU A 236 23.99 -1.42 -4.81
CA GLU A 236 25.34 -0.98 -5.17
C GLU A 236 25.75 0.42 -4.69
N ARG A 237 24.90 1.15 -3.94
CA ARG A 237 25.11 2.54 -3.53
C ARG A 237 24.97 2.78 -2.04
N ILE A 238 24.21 1.96 -1.32
CA ILE A 238 23.90 2.12 0.09
C ILE A 238 24.72 1.14 0.95
N LYS A 239 25.07 1.54 2.17
CA LYS A 239 25.61 0.63 3.19
C LYS A 239 24.47 -0.24 3.74
N PHE A 240 24.77 -1.51 4.08
CA PHE A 240 23.76 -2.44 4.58
C PHE A 240 23.02 -1.92 5.83
N SER A 241 23.74 -1.39 6.81
CA SER A 241 23.13 -0.83 8.02
C SER A 241 22.26 0.41 7.73
N ALA A 242 22.69 1.26 6.78
CA ALA A 242 21.91 2.42 6.38
C ALA A 242 20.61 2.02 5.68
N MET A 243 20.64 0.94 4.90
CA MET A 243 19.43 0.38 4.27
C MET A 243 18.44 -0.09 5.33
N LEU A 244 18.88 -0.80 6.36
CA LEU A 244 18.00 -1.28 7.44
C LEU A 244 17.35 -0.11 8.19
N TRP A 245 18.13 0.91 8.57
CA TRP A 245 17.57 2.09 9.23
C TRP A 245 16.61 2.86 8.33
N PHE A 246 17.00 3.10 7.07
CA PHE A 246 16.16 3.80 6.10
C PHE A 246 14.83 3.09 5.91
N THR A 247 14.85 1.81 5.60
CA THR A 247 13.63 1.06 5.30
C THR A 247 12.75 0.85 6.53
N GLY A 248 13.34 0.63 7.71
CA GLY A 248 12.60 0.51 8.96
C GLY A 248 11.88 1.80 9.33
N LEU A 249 12.57 2.94 9.29
CA LEU A 249 11.95 4.25 9.55
C LEU A 249 10.93 4.62 8.46
N TRP A 250 11.25 4.40 7.20
CA TRP A 250 10.34 4.65 6.08
C TRP A 250 9.05 3.83 6.19
N ALA A 251 9.15 2.57 6.58
CA ALA A 251 8.00 1.71 6.77
C ALA A 251 7.06 2.27 7.86
N VAL A 252 7.61 2.73 8.98
CA VAL A 252 6.80 3.29 10.09
C VAL A 252 6.23 4.67 9.74
N ILE A 253 7.02 5.54 9.09
CA ILE A 253 6.64 6.95 8.87
C ILE A 253 5.80 7.12 7.58
N VAL A 254 6.01 6.27 6.56
CA VAL A 254 5.35 6.44 5.25
C VAL A 254 4.35 5.32 4.99
N TYR A 255 4.78 4.05 5.09
CA TYR A 255 3.91 2.94 4.75
C TYR A 255 2.73 2.80 5.72
N LEU A 256 2.97 2.78 7.02
CA LEU A 256 1.88 2.57 7.99
C LEU A 256 0.81 3.67 7.94
N PRO A 257 1.13 4.98 7.87
CA PRO A 257 0.12 6.01 7.66
C PRO A 257 -0.62 5.88 6.32
N ALA A 258 0.06 5.51 5.23
CA ALA A 258 -0.58 5.28 3.95
C ALA A 258 -1.53 4.07 4.02
N CYS A 259 -1.09 2.98 4.64
CA CYS A 259 -1.88 1.77 4.83
C CYS A 259 -3.15 2.04 5.65
N HIS A 260 -3.00 2.70 6.81
CA HIS A 260 -4.13 3.05 7.65
C HIS A 260 -5.11 3.98 6.94
N SER A 261 -4.61 5.05 6.32
CA SER A 261 -5.50 6.03 5.68
C SER A 261 -6.29 5.49 4.48
N VAL A 262 -5.79 4.43 3.81
CA VAL A 262 -6.42 3.85 2.62
C VAL A 262 -7.21 2.58 2.92
N TRP A 263 -6.75 1.74 3.86
CA TRP A 263 -7.32 0.41 4.09
C TRP A 263 -8.01 0.22 5.45
N ALA A 264 -7.72 1.04 6.46
CA ALA A 264 -8.41 0.93 7.74
C ALA A 264 -9.85 1.48 7.64
N GLU A 265 -10.79 0.91 8.39
CA GLU A 265 -12.21 1.29 8.40
C GLU A 265 -12.42 2.78 8.72
N ASN A 266 -11.61 3.33 9.62
CA ASN A 266 -11.63 4.74 9.98
C ASN A 266 -10.69 5.60 9.11
N GLY A 267 -10.04 5.02 8.07
CA GLY A 267 -9.05 5.65 7.22
C GLY A 267 -9.57 6.91 6.49
N TYR A 268 -8.73 7.94 6.45
CA TYR A 268 -9.09 9.24 5.86
C TYR A 268 -9.40 9.14 4.36
N PHE A 269 -8.54 8.48 3.57
CA PHE A 269 -8.75 8.33 2.14
C PHE A 269 -9.86 7.32 1.81
N LEU A 270 -10.02 6.27 2.62
CA LEU A 270 -11.14 5.35 2.47
C LEU A 270 -12.48 6.07 2.62
N LYS A 271 -12.63 6.94 3.65
CA LYS A 271 -13.84 7.77 3.85
C LYS A 271 -14.09 8.78 2.72
N MET A 272 -13.06 9.16 1.98
CA MET A 272 -13.17 10.00 0.78
C MET A 272 -13.58 9.21 -0.48
N GLY A 273 -13.70 7.89 -0.40
CA GLY A 273 -14.04 7.02 -1.53
C GLY A 273 -12.83 6.55 -2.35
N ALA A 274 -11.60 6.66 -1.83
CA ALA A 274 -10.45 6.09 -2.49
C ALA A 274 -10.57 4.55 -2.51
N VAL A 275 -10.32 3.95 -3.67
CA VAL A 275 -10.36 2.49 -3.87
C VAL A 275 -8.95 2.01 -4.18
N ASP A 276 -8.41 1.15 -3.32
CA ASP A 276 -7.15 0.46 -3.52
C ASP A 276 -7.30 -1.02 -3.17
N LEU A 277 -7.61 -1.83 -4.17
CA LEU A 277 -7.94 -3.24 -3.96
C LEU A 277 -6.71 -4.10 -3.63
N ALA A 278 -5.56 -3.78 -4.23
CA ALA A 278 -4.37 -4.63 -4.14
C ALA A 278 -3.06 -3.82 -3.98
N GLY A 279 -3.10 -2.66 -3.34
CA GLY A 279 -1.89 -1.90 -3.01
C GLY A 279 -1.36 -1.01 -4.15
N GLY A 280 -2.22 -0.57 -5.07
CA GLY A 280 -1.82 0.42 -6.08
C GLY A 280 -1.29 1.69 -5.44
N ILE A 281 -1.97 2.19 -4.41
CA ILE A 281 -1.56 3.36 -3.62
C ILE A 281 -0.60 2.95 -2.52
N VAL A 282 -1.03 2.05 -1.63
CA VAL A 282 -0.31 1.69 -0.39
C VAL A 282 1.05 1.06 -0.67
N VAL A 283 1.17 0.21 -1.68
CA VAL A 283 2.42 -0.50 -2.01
C VAL A 283 3.16 0.21 -3.14
N HIS A 284 2.53 0.39 -4.30
CA HIS A 284 3.27 0.77 -5.51
C HIS A 284 3.59 2.26 -5.59
N ILE A 285 2.65 3.15 -5.26
CA ILE A 285 2.94 4.59 -5.24
C ILE A 285 3.95 4.91 -4.14
N THR A 286 3.78 4.38 -2.94
CA THR A 286 4.68 4.65 -1.81
C THR A 286 6.10 4.12 -2.08
N ALA A 287 6.22 2.87 -2.56
CA ALA A 287 7.52 2.29 -2.93
C ALA A 287 8.15 3.03 -4.11
N GLY A 288 7.38 3.38 -5.14
CA GLY A 288 7.87 4.09 -6.33
C GLY A 288 8.43 5.47 -5.99
N LEU A 289 7.71 6.25 -5.17
CA LEU A 289 8.18 7.56 -4.69
C LEU A 289 9.38 7.41 -3.76
N GLY A 290 9.34 6.45 -2.82
CA GLY A 290 10.47 6.15 -1.94
C GLY A 290 11.72 5.75 -2.72
N ALA A 291 11.59 4.91 -3.74
CA ALA A 291 12.67 4.51 -4.64
C ALA A 291 13.24 5.70 -5.44
N LEU A 292 12.37 6.56 -5.98
CA LEU A 292 12.76 7.76 -6.72
C LEU A 292 13.59 8.71 -5.84
N VAL A 293 13.09 9.02 -4.65
CA VAL A 293 13.76 9.91 -3.70
C VAL A 293 15.09 9.31 -3.25
N ALA A 294 15.13 8.03 -2.88
CA ALA A 294 16.36 7.34 -2.51
C ALA A 294 17.38 7.37 -3.67
N CYS A 295 16.94 7.18 -4.90
CA CYS A 295 17.80 7.23 -6.08
C CYS A 295 18.40 8.63 -6.29
N ILE A 296 17.62 9.69 -6.10
CA ILE A 296 18.07 11.10 -6.24
C ILE A 296 19.06 11.44 -5.13
N VAL A 297 18.77 11.07 -3.89
CA VAL A 297 19.62 11.38 -2.71
C VAL A 297 20.95 10.65 -2.76
N LEU A 298 20.96 9.36 -3.13
CA LEU A 298 22.18 8.57 -3.22
C LEU A 298 23.03 8.91 -4.44
N GLY A 299 22.43 9.48 -5.48
CA GLY A 299 23.13 9.85 -6.72
C GLY A 299 23.53 8.64 -7.58
N PRO A 300 24.44 8.83 -8.56
CA PRO A 300 24.83 7.80 -9.50
C PRO A 300 25.67 6.69 -8.84
N ARG A 301 25.60 5.48 -9.41
CA ARG A 301 26.48 4.37 -9.02
C ARG A 301 27.95 4.69 -9.25
N LYS A 302 28.83 4.22 -8.34
CA LYS A 302 30.26 4.44 -8.44
C LYS A 302 30.81 3.92 -9.77
N GLY A 303 31.44 4.83 -10.54
CA GLY A 303 31.97 4.57 -11.88
C GLY A 303 31.04 4.91 -13.04
N TYR A 304 29.80 5.31 -12.80
CA TYR A 304 28.89 5.76 -13.85
C TYR A 304 29.29 7.20 -14.31
N PRO A 305 29.24 7.50 -15.63
CA PRO A 305 28.90 6.65 -16.77
C PRO A 305 30.11 5.92 -17.40
N GLN A 306 31.33 6.07 -16.89
CA GLN A 306 32.56 5.57 -17.52
C GLN A 306 32.69 4.04 -17.44
N ALA A 307 32.20 3.42 -16.35
CA ALA A 307 32.19 1.97 -16.21
C ALA A 307 30.94 1.35 -16.79
N GLN A 308 31.08 0.31 -17.59
CA GLN A 308 29.95 -0.50 -18.05
C GLN A 308 29.30 -1.19 -16.85
N MET A 309 27.97 -1.03 -16.74
CA MET A 309 27.15 -1.59 -15.66
C MET A 309 26.20 -2.67 -16.19
N MET A 310 26.78 -3.64 -16.91
CA MET A 310 25.98 -4.70 -17.53
C MET A 310 25.43 -5.67 -16.49
N PRO A 311 24.16 -6.12 -16.66
CA PRO A 311 23.59 -7.22 -15.92
C PRO A 311 24.47 -8.47 -16.04
N HIS A 312 24.71 -9.18 -14.92
CA HIS A 312 25.58 -10.34 -14.98
C HIS A 312 24.87 -11.64 -15.36
N ASN A 313 23.54 -11.74 -15.11
CA ASN A 313 22.79 -12.98 -15.34
C ASN A 313 21.32 -12.69 -15.68
N LEU A 314 21.05 -12.42 -16.95
CA LEU A 314 19.68 -12.20 -17.42
C LEU A 314 18.75 -13.42 -17.24
N PRO A 315 19.19 -14.70 -17.42
CA PRO A 315 18.37 -15.85 -17.07
C PRO A 315 17.86 -15.83 -15.63
N MET A 316 18.68 -15.41 -14.65
CA MET A 316 18.25 -15.25 -13.25
C MET A 316 17.17 -14.15 -13.12
N THR A 317 17.30 -13.04 -13.83
CA THR A 317 16.29 -11.98 -13.89
C THR A 317 14.97 -12.51 -14.46
N VAL A 318 15.02 -13.27 -15.57
CA VAL A 318 13.81 -13.84 -16.18
C VAL A 318 13.13 -14.85 -15.25
N ALA A 319 13.90 -15.70 -14.58
CA ALA A 319 13.38 -16.62 -13.57
C ALA A 319 12.71 -15.86 -12.42
N GLY A 320 13.37 -14.82 -11.88
CA GLY A 320 12.78 -13.95 -10.85
C GLY A 320 11.50 -13.26 -11.31
N THR A 321 11.45 -12.81 -12.58
CA THR A 321 10.22 -12.22 -13.17
C THR A 321 9.09 -13.25 -13.23
N GLY A 322 9.36 -14.49 -13.61
CA GLY A 322 8.36 -15.55 -13.61
C GLY A 322 7.81 -15.84 -12.21
N MET A 323 8.70 -15.86 -11.20
CA MET A 323 8.30 -16.03 -9.79
C MET A 323 7.44 -14.86 -9.29
N LEU A 324 7.79 -13.63 -9.66
CA LEU A 324 6.97 -12.45 -9.37
C LEU A 324 5.58 -12.58 -10.01
N TRP A 325 5.51 -12.98 -11.27
CA TRP A 325 4.23 -13.12 -11.98
C TRP A 325 3.31 -14.16 -11.32
N VAL A 326 3.84 -15.34 -11.01
CA VAL A 326 3.05 -16.37 -10.31
C VAL A 326 2.56 -15.87 -8.95
N GLY A 327 3.43 -15.23 -8.17
CA GLY A 327 3.05 -14.67 -6.87
C GLY A 327 2.02 -13.55 -6.98
N TRP A 328 1.98 -12.81 -8.11
CA TRP A 328 1.01 -11.74 -8.35
C TRP A 328 -0.45 -12.24 -8.41
N LEU A 329 -0.66 -13.51 -8.76
CA LEU A 329 -1.98 -14.13 -8.67
C LEU A 329 -2.48 -14.15 -7.22
N GLY A 330 -1.60 -14.45 -6.26
CA GLY A 330 -1.92 -14.37 -4.83
C GLY A 330 -2.01 -12.92 -4.34
N PHE A 331 -1.17 -12.03 -4.85
CA PHE A 331 -1.16 -10.61 -4.49
C PHE A 331 -2.52 -9.95 -4.79
N ASN A 332 -2.98 -10.06 -6.01
CA ASN A 332 -4.27 -9.48 -6.42
C ASN A 332 -5.45 -10.37 -6.01
N GLY A 333 -5.35 -11.68 -6.19
CA GLY A 333 -6.45 -12.60 -5.91
C GLY A 333 -6.71 -12.81 -4.41
N GLY A 334 -5.70 -12.60 -3.56
CA GLY A 334 -5.88 -12.58 -2.12
C GLY A 334 -6.48 -11.27 -1.60
N SER A 335 -6.25 -10.17 -2.31
CA SER A 335 -6.79 -8.85 -1.93
C SER A 335 -8.25 -8.69 -2.30
#